data_1ff03b87f2bc02a15ddf20acc913a223
#
_entry.id   1ff03b87f2bc02a15ddf20acc913a223
#
_cell.length_a   1.000
_cell.length_b   1.000
_cell.length_c   1.000
_cell.angle_alpha   90.00
_cell.angle_beta   90.00
_cell.angle_gamma   90.00
#
_symmetry.space_group_name_H-M   'P 1'
#
loop_
_entity.id
_entity.type
_entity.pdbx_description
1 polymer ?
#
loop_
_entity_poly.entity_id
_entity_poly.type
_entity_poly.pdbx_seq_one_letter_code
_entity_poly.pdbx_strand_id
1 'polypeptide(L)'
;VTGSVVSDGRIDVASRVTGFIRQLDVREGQAVRRGDLLLRIDASDIDAAIAQARAGVQAAQAAWRDAQHDANQNAQLAPAGAISADALRKSRVREETTRAALEQAQSALAAAQAQRNYVAITSPVDGVVVSVARRSGEMATPGAPLMTVESREVLLFKAFVPERSLAAIKSGDLIPVRIDALGDERFKGRVRGVVPSGDGVTRRYEVDIVLPRDARLLPGMFGRLEILLDEKQAVTVPRAALVRRGGLDGVFVLQDGVARFRWLRTGQRLGDVVEVTAGLSDGETILASVADTVHDGMPIQVVGGAR
;
A
#
# COMPACT_ATOMS: atom_id res chain seq x y z
N VAL A 1 -3.72 -9.17 -17.38
CA VAL A 1 -4.54 -8.25 -16.59
C VAL A 1 -3.74 -6.98 -16.34
N THR A 2 -4.38 -5.80 -16.42
CA THR A 2 -3.73 -4.50 -16.20
C THR A 2 -3.83 -4.06 -14.75
N GLY A 3 -2.86 -3.26 -14.32
CA GLY A 3 -2.82 -2.68 -12.99
C GLY A 3 -1.84 -1.52 -12.91
N SER A 4 -1.63 -1.00 -11.70
CA SER A 4 -0.70 0.09 -11.44
C SER A 4 0.10 -0.14 -10.17
N VAL A 5 1.30 0.41 -10.13
CA VAL A 5 2.15 0.44 -8.94
C VAL A 5 1.63 1.51 -8.00
N VAL A 6 1.44 1.17 -6.75
CA VAL A 6 1.06 2.10 -5.68
C VAL A 6 1.97 1.89 -4.47
N SER A 7 2.12 2.93 -3.68
CA SER A 7 2.76 2.79 -2.37
C SER A 7 1.76 2.20 -1.35
N ASP A 8 2.22 1.31 -0.49
CA ASP A 8 1.43 0.80 0.66
C ASP A 8 1.35 1.83 1.80
N GLY A 9 2.23 2.83 1.81
CA GLY A 9 2.37 3.82 2.87
C GLY A 9 2.20 5.25 2.39
N ARG A 10 1.02 5.63 1.88
CA ARG A 10 0.67 7.02 1.60
C ARG A 10 0.06 7.66 2.85
N ILE A 11 0.70 8.72 3.36
CA ILE A 11 0.33 9.37 4.62
C ILE A 11 0.07 10.85 4.37
N ASP A 12 -1.11 11.31 4.73
CA ASP A 12 -1.45 12.72 4.76
C ASP A 12 -1.04 13.29 6.12
N VAL A 13 0.00 14.11 6.11
CA VAL A 13 0.52 14.78 7.30
C VAL A 13 -0.35 15.99 7.60
N ALA A 14 -0.97 16.00 8.78
CA ALA A 14 -1.86 17.07 9.23
C ALA A 14 -1.34 17.71 10.53
N SER A 15 -1.76 18.97 10.77
CA SER A 15 -1.51 19.63 12.06
C SER A 15 -2.40 19.07 13.16
N ARG A 16 -1.90 19.12 14.41
CA ARG A 16 -2.69 18.93 15.64
C ARG A 16 -2.98 20.24 16.38
N VAL A 17 -2.31 21.32 15.96
CA VAL A 17 -2.45 22.64 16.59
C VAL A 17 -2.80 23.68 15.53
N THR A 18 -3.45 24.76 15.96
CA THR A 18 -3.71 25.93 15.12
C THR A 18 -2.51 26.88 15.21
N GLY A 19 -2.11 27.47 14.09
CA GLY A 19 -1.07 28.49 14.03
C GLY A 19 -0.59 28.72 12.59
N PHE A 20 0.13 29.81 12.38
CA PHE A 20 0.72 30.11 11.07
C PHE A 20 1.94 29.23 10.79
N ILE A 21 2.09 28.75 9.57
CA ILE A 21 3.27 28.03 9.12
C ILE A 21 4.43 29.01 9.03
N ARG A 22 5.38 28.92 9.94
CA ARG A 22 6.54 29.82 10.02
C ARG A 22 7.63 29.44 9.02
N GLN A 23 7.84 28.13 8.87
CA GLN A 23 8.90 27.57 8.06
C GLN A 23 8.42 26.27 7.38
N LEU A 24 8.73 26.15 6.10
CA LEU A 24 8.48 24.94 5.31
C LEU A 24 9.82 24.49 4.72
N ASP A 25 10.34 23.37 5.22
CA ASP A 25 11.71 22.92 4.92
C ASP A 25 11.79 21.94 3.75
N VAL A 26 10.64 21.52 3.19
CA VAL A 26 10.57 20.48 2.16
C VAL A 26 9.82 20.95 0.92
N ARG A 27 10.11 20.29 -0.21
CA ARG A 27 9.47 20.53 -1.52
C ARG A 27 8.91 19.23 -2.07
N GLU A 28 7.96 19.34 -2.98
CA GLU A 28 7.45 18.19 -3.74
C GLU A 28 8.60 17.51 -4.51
N GLY A 29 8.60 16.19 -4.50
CA GLY A 29 9.68 15.36 -5.06
C GLY A 29 10.88 15.14 -4.14
N GLN A 30 10.94 15.79 -2.98
CA GLN A 30 12.06 15.64 -2.04
C GLN A 30 11.95 14.35 -1.25
N ALA A 31 13.06 13.60 -1.16
CA ALA A 31 13.17 12.46 -0.27
C ALA A 31 13.33 12.93 1.18
N VAL A 32 12.61 12.27 2.09
CA VAL A 32 12.63 12.52 3.53
C VAL A 32 12.77 11.22 4.30
N ARG A 33 13.38 11.27 5.47
CA ARG A 33 13.50 10.16 6.41
C ARG A 33 12.52 10.35 7.56
N ARG A 34 12.16 9.27 8.19
CA ARG A 34 11.40 9.31 9.45
C ARG A 34 12.11 10.21 10.46
N GLY A 35 11.38 11.20 11.00
CA GLY A 35 11.89 12.18 11.95
C GLY A 35 12.43 13.47 11.32
N ASP A 36 12.65 13.52 10.00
CA ASP A 36 13.06 14.75 9.33
C ASP A 36 12.01 15.85 9.51
N LEU A 37 12.45 17.06 9.80
CA LEU A 37 11.57 18.22 9.96
C LEU A 37 10.96 18.56 8.60
N LEU A 38 9.63 18.61 8.53
CA LEU A 38 8.88 18.96 7.33
C LEU A 38 8.49 20.43 7.34
N LEU A 39 7.92 20.88 8.45
CA LEU A 39 7.55 22.27 8.65
C LEU A 39 7.48 22.63 10.14
N ARG A 40 7.44 23.91 10.42
CA ARG A 40 7.30 24.46 11.77
C ARG A 40 6.16 25.47 11.82
N ILE A 41 5.27 25.29 12.77
CA ILE A 41 4.16 26.20 13.07
C ILE A 41 4.64 27.26 14.09
N ASP A 42 4.09 28.45 14.05
CA ASP A 42 4.35 29.48 15.07
C ASP A 42 3.86 29.02 16.45
N ALA A 43 4.75 29.10 17.44
CA ALA A 43 4.50 28.61 18.77
C ALA A 43 4.15 29.73 19.76
N SER A 44 4.00 30.96 19.31
CA SER A 44 3.87 32.14 20.18
C SER A 44 2.74 31.98 21.22
N ASP A 45 1.57 31.53 20.82
CA ASP A 45 0.43 31.32 21.71
C ASP A 45 0.66 30.15 22.68
N ILE A 46 1.31 29.09 22.21
CA ILE A 46 1.65 27.93 23.04
C ILE A 46 2.71 28.31 24.08
N ASP A 47 3.73 29.05 23.66
CA ASP A 47 4.78 29.54 24.58
C ASP A 47 4.21 30.50 25.64
N ALA A 48 3.24 31.36 25.29
CA ALA A 48 2.52 32.19 26.24
C ALA A 48 1.69 31.34 27.23
N ALA A 49 0.98 30.33 26.76
CA ALA A 49 0.23 29.40 27.62
C ALA A 49 1.14 28.62 28.57
N ILE A 50 2.32 28.20 28.12
CA ILE A 50 3.33 27.54 28.95
C ILE A 50 3.83 28.52 30.04
N ALA A 51 4.11 29.77 29.66
CA ALA A 51 4.56 30.79 30.62
C ALA A 51 3.49 31.06 31.70
N GLN A 52 2.23 31.18 31.33
CA GLN A 52 1.09 31.33 32.23
C GLN A 52 0.96 30.11 33.17
N ALA A 53 0.98 28.90 32.66
CA ALA A 53 0.89 27.68 33.46
C ALA A 53 2.08 27.54 34.43
N ARG A 54 3.29 27.95 34.02
CA ARG A 54 4.48 27.96 34.88
C ARG A 54 4.33 28.96 36.05
N ALA A 55 3.79 30.12 35.77
CA ALA A 55 3.49 31.10 36.85
C ALA A 55 2.45 30.54 37.82
N GLY A 56 1.42 29.81 37.33
CA GLY A 56 0.45 29.13 38.17
C GLY A 56 1.08 28.08 39.09
N VAL A 57 2.03 27.28 38.58
CA VAL A 57 2.79 26.33 39.42
C VAL A 57 3.59 27.03 40.49
N GLN A 58 4.25 28.15 40.16
CA GLN A 58 5.02 28.92 41.15
C GLN A 58 4.14 29.45 42.28
N ALA A 59 2.95 30.00 41.94
CA ALA A 59 2.00 30.50 42.94
C ALA A 59 1.47 29.39 43.85
N ALA A 60 1.04 28.25 43.25
CA ALA A 60 0.54 27.09 43.99
C ALA A 60 1.65 26.49 44.92
N GLN A 61 2.88 26.44 44.41
CA GLN A 61 4.02 25.95 45.18
C GLN A 61 4.34 26.86 46.41
N ALA A 62 4.23 28.17 46.24
CA ALA A 62 4.40 29.11 47.34
C ALA A 62 3.31 28.92 48.43
N ALA A 63 2.05 28.81 48.01
CA ALA A 63 0.92 28.55 48.89
C ALA A 63 1.03 27.23 49.66
N TRP A 64 1.49 26.16 48.96
CA TRP A 64 1.69 24.88 49.62
C TRP A 64 2.84 24.92 50.64
N ARG A 65 3.96 25.57 50.32
CA ARG A 65 5.09 25.74 51.26
C ARG A 65 4.67 26.48 52.53
N ASP A 66 3.87 27.54 52.41
CA ASP A 66 3.33 28.30 53.53
C ASP A 66 2.41 27.40 54.41
N ALA A 67 1.45 26.73 53.78
CA ALA A 67 0.55 25.81 54.48
C ALA A 67 1.29 24.63 55.15
N GLN A 68 2.33 24.10 54.50
CA GLN A 68 3.19 23.04 55.04
C GLN A 68 3.97 23.53 56.29
N HIS A 69 4.51 24.77 56.23
CA HIS A 69 5.19 25.37 57.36
C HIS A 69 4.24 25.52 58.56
N ASP A 70 3.03 26.08 58.34
CA ASP A 70 2.00 26.22 59.37
C ASP A 70 1.59 24.88 59.98
N ALA A 71 1.36 23.84 59.11
CA ALA A 71 0.98 22.51 59.57
C ALA A 71 2.09 21.86 60.45
N ASN A 72 3.34 22.01 60.05
CA ASN A 72 4.50 21.50 60.77
C ASN A 72 4.69 22.22 62.11
N GLN A 73 4.56 23.57 62.16
CA GLN A 73 4.64 24.37 63.38
C GLN A 73 3.52 23.98 64.35
N ASN A 74 2.29 23.87 63.87
CA ASN A 74 1.15 23.44 64.64
C ASN A 74 1.30 22.01 65.20
N ALA A 75 1.88 21.11 64.41
CA ALA A 75 2.15 19.73 64.84
C ALA A 75 3.17 19.66 65.99
N GLN A 76 4.15 20.59 66.04
CA GLN A 76 5.14 20.71 67.12
C GLN A 76 4.52 21.27 68.36
N LEU A 77 3.58 22.23 68.24
CA LEU A 77 2.96 22.91 69.39
C LEU A 77 1.80 22.11 70.02
N ALA A 78 1.19 21.24 69.33
CA ALA A 78 0.02 20.40 69.75
C ALA A 78 0.35 19.56 71.03
N PRO A 79 1.47 18.80 71.09
CA PRO A 79 1.80 17.99 72.27
C PRO A 79 1.95 18.78 73.57
N ALA A 80 2.36 20.05 73.47
CA ALA A 80 2.51 21.00 74.59
C ALA A 80 1.19 21.67 75.04
N GLY A 81 0.07 21.34 74.38
CA GLY A 81 -1.25 21.94 74.62
C GLY A 81 -1.36 23.39 74.20
N ALA A 82 -0.39 23.92 73.43
CA ALA A 82 -0.34 25.34 73.05
C ALA A 82 -1.35 25.67 71.89
N ILE A 83 -1.92 24.68 71.27
CA ILE A 83 -2.99 24.81 70.20
C ILE A 83 -4.09 23.79 70.40
N SER A 84 -5.30 24.10 69.88
CA SER A 84 -6.43 23.16 69.89
C SER A 84 -6.27 22.06 68.86
N ALA A 85 -6.87 20.89 69.09
CA ALA A 85 -6.93 19.79 68.13
C ALA A 85 -7.62 20.20 66.81
N ASP A 86 -8.61 21.10 66.86
CA ASP A 86 -9.29 21.65 65.68
C ASP A 86 -8.37 22.56 64.86
N ALA A 87 -7.51 23.38 65.50
CA ALA A 87 -6.52 24.20 64.80
C ALA A 87 -5.50 23.32 64.05
N LEU A 88 -4.99 22.27 64.69
CA LEU A 88 -4.09 21.30 64.04
C LEU A 88 -4.79 20.61 62.87
N ARG A 89 -6.03 20.14 63.04
CA ARG A 89 -6.79 19.52 61.95
C ARG A 89 -6.99 20.46 60.77
N LYS A 90 -7.34 21.74 61.02
CA LYS A 90 -7.52 22.76 59.97
C LYS A 90 -6.22 23.05 59.21
N SER A 91 -5.07 23.14 59.87
CA SER A 91 -3.78 23.37 59.21
C SER A 91 -3.40 22.18 58.29
N ARG A 92 -3.63 20.93 58.74
CA ARG A 92 -3.41 19.74 57.91
C ARG A 92 -4.32 19.70 56.67
N VAL A 93 -5.61 20.01 56.83
CA VAL A 93 -6.54 20.09 55.70
C VAL A 93 -6.11 21.18 54.72
N ARG A 94 -5.61 22.32 55.22
CA ARG A 94 -5.10 23.41 54.37
C ARG A 94 -3.85 22.96 53.60
N GLU A 95 -2.92 22.27 54.24
CA GLU A 95 -1.75 21.71 53.58
C GLU A 95 -2.16 20.72 52.47
N GLU A 96 -3.09 19.81 52.74
CA GLU A 96 -3.57 18.82 51.78
C GLU A 96 -4.25 19.49 50.58
N THR A 97 -5.11 20.48 50.81
CA THR A 97 -5.80 21.22 49.72
C THR A 97 -4.83 22.04 48.88
N THR A 98 -3.82 22.68 49.48
CA THR A 98 -2.82 23.44 48.72
C THR A 98 -1.88 22.50 47.93
N ARG A 99 -1.58 21.32 48.45
CA ARG A 99 -0.85 20.27 47.75
C ARG A 99 -1.61 19.80 46.52
N ALA A 100 -2.90 19.51 46.68
CA ALA A 100 -3.75 19.12 45.54
C ALA A 100 -3.81 20.24 44.46
N ALA A 101 -3.86 21.51 44.89
CA ALA A 101 -3.81 22.64 43.96
C ALA A 101 -2.47 22.74 43.21
N LEU A 102 -1.36 22.41 43.86
CA LEU A 102 -0.03 22.34 43.23
C LEU A 102 0.02 21.22 42.19
N GLU A 103 -0.49 20.02 42.52
CA GLU A 103 -0.54 18.88 41.59
C GLU A 103 -1.42 19.20 40.36
N GLN A 104 -2.53 19.90 40.56
CA GLN A 104 -3.38 20.39 39.47
C GLN A 104 -2.63 21.39 38.56
N ALA A 105 -1.92 22.37 39.13
CA ALA A 105 -1.15 23.35 38.39
C ALA A 105 0.00 22.68 37.57
N GLN A 106 0.68 21.71 38.18
CA GLN A 106 1.73 20.92 37.52
C GLN A 106 1.15 20.13 36.32
N SER A 107 -0.01 19.53 36.50
CA SER A 107 -0.71 18.83 35.40
C SER A 107 -1.09 19.76 34.24
N ALA A 108 -1.55 20.98 34.57
CA ALA A 108 -1.84 22.00 33.56
C ALA A 108 -0.58 22.44 32.79
N LEU A 109 0.56 22.61 33.48
CA LEU A 109 1.84 22.92 32.85
C LEU A 109 2.28 21.77 31.92
N ALA A 110 2.18 20.53 32.38
CA ALA A 110 2.53 19.38 31.58
C ALA A 110 1.67 19.27 30.27
N ALA A 111 0.37 19.55 30.39
CA ALA A 111 -0.54 19.59 29.23
C ALA A 111 -0.14 20.71 28.24
N ALA A 112 0.17 21.92 28.72
CA ALA A 112 0.63 23.00 27.85
C ALA A 112 1.96 22.67 27.16
N GLN A 113 2.90 22.06 27.87
CA GLN A 113 4.18 21.63 27.32
C GLN A 113 4.04 20.54 26.27
N ALA A 114 3.09 19.61 26.45
CA ALA A 114 2.81 18.55 25.46
C ALA A 114 2.35 19.13 24.10
N GLN A 115 1.63 20.25 24.08
CA GLN A 115 1.21 20.91 22.86
C GLN A 115 2.41 21.43 22.04
N ARG A 116 3.49 21.80 22.68
CA ARG A 116 4.71 22.28 22.01
C ARG A 116 5.35 21.24 21.09
N ASN A 117 5.17 19.95 21.40
CA ASN A 117 5.69 18.86 20.57
C ASN A 117 5.00 18.79 19.20
N TYR A 118 3.82 19.40 19.06
CA TYR A 118 3.06 19.41 17.82
C TYR A 118 3.36 20.61 16.92
N VAL A 119 4.23 21.52 17.36
CA VAL A 119 4.66 22.70 16.57
C VAL A 119 5.64 22.32 15.46
N ALA A 120 6.54 21.39 15.74
CA ALA A 120 7.48 20.84 14.77
C ALA A 120 6.88 19.57 14.17
N ILE A 121 6.49 19.63 12.91
CA ILE A 121 5.90 18.50 12.21
C ILE A 121 7.01 17.78 11.47
N THR A 122 7.17 16.50 11.79
CA THR A 122 8.21 15.63 11.24
C THR A 122 7.61 14.52 10.38
N SER A 123 8.41 13.94 9.49
CA SER A 123 7.99 12.81 8.69
C SER A 123 7.77 11.56 9.53
N PRO A 124 6.60 10.91 9.43
CA PRO A 124 6.33 9.66 10.15
C PRO A 124 6.98 8.43 9.50
N VAL A 125 7.45 8.54 8.26
CA VAL A 125 8.01 7.45 7.45
C VAL A 125 9.19 7.91 6.60
N ASP A 126 9.99 6.95 6.14
CA ASP A 126 10.95 7.16 5.07
C ASP A 126 10.18 7.18 3.74
N GLY A 127 10.35 8.23 2.94
CA GLY A 127 9.58 8.36 1.71
C GLY A 127 9.91 9.59 0.88
N VAL A 128 8.96 9.99 0.06
CA VAL A 128 9.05 11.18 -0.81
C VAL A 128 7.82 12.05 -0.56
N VAL A 129 8.02 13.36 -0.50
CA VAL A 129 6.92 14.33 -0.45
C VAL A 129 6.27 14.40 -1.82
N VAL A 130 5.01 13.96 -1.95
CA VAL A 130 4.30 13.93 -3.24
C VAL A 130 3.42 15.15 -3.48
N SER A 131 2.97 15.80 -2.40
CA SER A 131 2.24 17.06 -2.52
C SER A 131 2.41 17.92 -1.27
N VAL A 132 2.40 19.23 -1.45
CA VAL A 132 2.41 20.24 -0.39
C VAL A 132 1.14 21.09 -0.51
N ALA A 133 0.18 20.85 0.40
CA ALA A 133 -1.14 21.48 0.36
C ALA A 133 -1.15 22.89 0.99
N ARG A 134 -0.14 23.24 1.79
CA ARG A 134 -0.05 24.52 2.51
C ARG A 134 1.34 25.12 2.35
N ARG A 135 1.40 26.45 2.35
CA ARG A 135 2.65 27.23 2.19
C ARG A 135 3.03 27.96 3.46
N SER A 136 4.29 28.40 3.54
CA SER A 136 4.75 29.29 4.60
C SER A 136 3.91 30.58 4.60
N GLY A 137 3.48 31.03 5.80
CA GLY A 137 2.58 32.15 6.01
C GLY A 137 1.10 31.79 6.02
N GLU A 138 0.69 30.56 5.61
CA GLU A 138 -0.70 30.11 5.71
C GLU A 138 -1.00 29.55 7.09
N MET A 139 -2.28 29.54 7.46
CA MET A 139 -2.74 28.99 8.73
C MET A 139 -2.89 27.48 8.64
N ALA A 140 -2.28 26.77 9.57
CA ALA A 140 -2.52 25.35 9.84
C ALA A 140 -3.65 25.23 10.86
N THR A 141 -4.57 24.28 10.60
CA THR A 141 -5.68 23.96 11.51
C THR A 141 -5.68 22.46 11.81
N PRO A 142 -6.12 22.03 13.00
CA PRO A 142 -6.17 20.63 13.36
C PRO A 142 -6.96 19.80 12.34
N GLY A 143 -6.38 18.68 11.90
CA GLY A 143 -7.00 17.77 10.92
C GLY A 143 -6.89 18.20 9.46
N ALA A 144 -6.52 19.44 9.15
CA ALA A 144 -6.30 19.85 7.76
C ALA A 144 -4.98 19.28 7.21
N PRO A 145 -5.00 18.68 6.01
CA PRO A 145 -3.79 18.15 5.39
C PRO A 145 -2.82 19.29 5.06
N LEU A 146 -1.56 19.12 5.43
CA LEU A 146 -0.47 20.04 5.14
C LEU A 146 0.35 19.58 3.95
N MET A 147 0.63 18.30 3.91
CA MET A 147 1.36 17.64 2.83
C MET A 147 1.11 16.14 2.84
N THR A 148 1.42 15.49 1.72
CA THR A 148 1.37 14.03 1.60
C THR A 148 2.80 13.49 1.45
N VAL A 149 3.15 12.51 2.27
CA VAL A 149 4.40 11.74 2.16
C VAL A 149 4.07 10.32 1.74
N GLU A 150 4.77 9.81 0.76
CA GLU A 150 4.58 8.47 0.23
C GLU A 150 5.81 7.63 0.50
N SER A 151 5.64 6.54 1.27
CA SER A 151 6.72 5.60 1.56
C SER A 151 7.07 4.78 0.33
N ARG A 152 8.36 4.46 0.17
CA ARG A 152 8.86 3.58 -0.89
C ARG A 152 9.34 2.22 -0.36
N GLU A 153 9.05 1.92 0.92
CA GLU A 153 9.49 0.67 1.54
C GLU A 153 8.78 -0.54 0.95
N VAL A 154 7.47 -0.42 0.76
CA VAL A 154 6.62 -1.47 0.19
C VAL A 154 5.83 -0.88 -0.96
N LEU A 155 6.08 -1.42 -2.16
CA LEU A 155 5.31 -1.11 -3.34
C LEU A 155 4.38 -2.27 -3.66
N LEU A 156 3.15 -1.95 -3.95
CA LEU A 156 2.12 -2.89 -4.37
C LEU A 156 1.82 -2.67 -5.86
N PHE A 157 1.62 -3.77 -6.55
CA PHE A 157 0.96 -3.74 -7.85
C PHE A 157 -0.51 -4.09 -7.63
N LYS A 158 -1.40 -3.13 -7.83
CA LYS A 158 -2.85 -3.31 -7.75
C LYS A 158 -3.38 -3.68 -9.11
N ALA A 159 -3.88 -4.92 -9.24
CA ALA A 159 -4.43 -5.45 -10.47
C ALA A 159 -5.94 -5.68 -10.32
N PHE A 160 -6.71 -5.39 -11.37
CA PHE A 160 -8.16 -5.62 -11.41
C PHE A 160 -8.47 -6.89 -12.20
N VAL A 161 -8.64 -7.99 -11.50
CA VAL A 161 -8.78 -9.35 -12.05
C VAL A 161 -10.25 -9.71 -12.23
N PRO A 162 -10.65 -10.27 -13.41
CA PRO A 162 -12.00 -10.78 -13.61
C PRO A 162 -12.31 -11.95 -12.65
N GLU A 163 -13.55 -12.06 -12.18
CA GLU A 163 -14.03 -13.10 -11.26
C GLU A 163 -13.62 -14.52 -11.67
N ARG A 164 -13.76 -14.84 -12.95
CA ARG A 164 -13.40 -16.16 -13.51
C ARG A 164 -11.92 -16.54 -13.32
N SER A 165 -11.04 -15.56 -13.11
CA SER A 165 -9.60 -15.78 -12.97
C SER A 165 -9.16 -15.83 -11.50
N LEU A 166 -10.06 -15.57 -10.55
CA LEU A 166 -9.73 -15.54 -9.12
C LEU A 166 -9.33 -16.91 -8.58
N ALA A 167 -9.95 -17.97 -9.08
CA ALA A 167 -9.64 -19.33 -8.65
C ALA A 167 -8.17 -19.74 -8.89
N ALA A 168 -7.52 -19.09 -9.87
CA ALA A 168 -6.12 -19.31 -10.21
C ALA A 168 -5.14 -18.48 -9.36
N ILE A 169 -5.62 -17.65 -8.41
CA ILE A 169 -4.79 -16.74 -7.62
C ILE A 169 -4.98 -17.05 -6.14
N LYS A 170 -3.89 -17.39 -5.48
CA LYS A 170 -3.88 -17.63 -4.04
C LYS A 170 -2.91 -16.68 -3.34
N SER A 171 -3.23 -16.31 -2.10
CA SER A 171 -2.30 -15.54 -1.28
C SER A 171 -0.98 -16.30 -1.10
N GLY A 172 0.13 -15.58 -1.31
CA GLY A 172 1.48 -16.13 -1.28
C GLY A 172 2.04 -16.54 -2.64
N ASP A 173 1.23 -16.67 -3.68
CA ASP A 173 1.68 -17.02 -5.03
C ASP A 173 2.68 -15.99 -5.56
N LEU A 174 3.66 -16.48 -6.33
CA LEU A 174 4.60 -15.65 -7.07
C LEU A 174 4.12 -15.50 -8.51
N ILE A 175 3.71 -14.32 -8.89
CA ILE A 175 3.18 -14.04 -10.22
C ILE A 175 4.07 -13.01 -10.93
N PRO A 176 4.40 -13.23 -12.22
CA PRO A 176 5.18 -12.27 -12.98
C PRO A 176 4.36 -11.02 -13.28
N VAL A 177 4.94 -9.86 -12.93
CA VAL A 177 4.42 -8.53 -13.22
C VAL A 177 5.37 -7.84 -14.18
N ARG A 178 4.86 -7.35 -15.29
CA ARG A 178 5.61 -6.55 -16.25
C ARG A 178 5.18 -5.10 -16.13
N ILE A 179 6.16 -4.20 -15.97
CA ILE A 179 5.94 -2.76 -15.89
C ILE A 179 6.23 -2.15 -17.25
N ASP A 180 5.23 -1.52 -17.85
CA ASP A 180 5.31 -1.03 -19.24
C ASP A 180 6.46 -0.02 -19.46
N ALA A 181 6.77 0.81 -18.45
CA ALA A 181 7.88 1.77 -18.50
C ALA A 181 9.28 1.13 -18.40
N LEU A 182 9.39 -0.14 -17.98
CA LEU A 182 10.66 -0.86 -17.80
C LEU A 182 10.89 -1.95 -18.84
N GLY A 183 10.12 -1.93 -19.94
CA GLY A 183 10.24 -2.85 -21.06
C GLY A 183 9.71 -4.26 -20.76
N ASP A 184 10.42 -5.29 -21.24
CA ASP A 184 9.97 -6.68 -21.10
C ASP A 184 10.44 -7.38 -19.82
N GLU A 185 11.04 -6.64 -18.90
CA GLU A 185 11.48 -7.20 -17.62
C GLU A 185 10.29 -7.63 -16.77
N ARG A 186 10.40 -8.85 -16.20
CA ARG A 186 9.37 -9.45 -15.35
C ARG A 186 9.79 -9.41 -13.89
N PHE A 187 9.04 -8.69 -13.09
CA PHE A 187 9.21 -8.64 -11.65
C PHE A 187 8.40 -9.77 -11.00
N LYS A 188 9.02 -10.56 -10.13
CA LYS A 188 8.33 -11.60 -9.36
C LYS A 188 7.57 -10.95 -8.21
N GLY A 189 6.29 -10.65 -8.43
CA GLY A 189 5.41 -10.13 -7.39
C GLY A 189 4.83 -11.25 -6.53
N ARG A 190 4.67 -11.02 -5.22
CA ARG A 190 4.02 -11.95 -4.30
C ARG A 190 2.60 -11.48 -4.01
N VAL A 191 1.61 -12.32 -4.26
CA VAL A 191 0.22 -12.04 -3.93
C VAL A 191 0.06 -11.86 -2.43
N ARG A 192 -0.35 -10.67 -1.99
CA ARG A 192 -0.70 -10.37 -0.60
C ARG A 192 -2.11 -10.89 -0.30
N GLY A 193 -3.04 -10.61 -1.19
CA GLY A 193 -4.42 -11.05 -1.08
C GLY A 193 -5.32 -10.46 -2.16
N VAL A 194 -6.55 -10.95 -2.16
CA VAL A 194 -7.65 -10.43 -2.98
C VAL A 194 -8.55 -9.61 -2.06
N VAL A 195 -8.87 -8.39 -2.46
CA VAL A 195 -9.84 -7.56 -1.73
C VAL A 195 -11.24 -8.17 -1.95
N PRO A 196 -11.96 -8.58 -0.88
CA PRO A 196 -13.21 -9.33 -1.02
C PRO A 196 -14.41 -8.45 -1.42
N SER A 197 -14.16 -7.28 -1.99
CA SER A 197 -15.17 -6.35 -2.50
C SER A 197 -14.93 -6.13 -3.98
N GLY A 198 -15.66 -6.86 -4.81
CA GLY A 198 -15.64 -6.68 -6.26
C GLY A 198 -16.47 -5.47 -6.68
N ASP A 199 -16.03 -4.80 -7.75
CA ASP A 199 -16.83 -3.78 -8.41
C ASP A 199 -18.01 -4.46 -9.15
N GLY A 200 -19.23 -4.17 -8.69
CA GLY A 200 -20.46 -4.78 -9.23
C GLY A 200 -20.76 -4.44 -10.70
N VAL A 201 -20.19 -3.36 -11.23
CA VAL A 201 -20.36 -2.94 -12.62
C VAL A 201 -19.36 -3.65 -13.52
N THR A 202 -18.08 -3.66 -13.15
CA THR A 202 -17.01 -4.24 -13.98
C THR A 202 -16.78 -5.71 -13.71
N ARG A 203 -17.33 -6.28 -12.62
CA ARG A 203 -17.11 -7.65 -12.13
C ARG A 203 -15.62 -7.99 -12.00
N ARG A 204 -14.86 -7.05 -11.46
CA ARG A 204 -13.43 -7.20 -11.21
C ARG A 204 -13.13 -7.09 -9.74
N TYR A 205 -12.13 -7.81 -9.31
CA TYR A 205 -11.63 -7.81 -7.95
C TYR A 205 -10.24 -7.22 -7.91
N GLU A 206 -9.97 -6.39 -6.93
CA GLU A 206 -8.64 -5.86 -6.70
C GLU A 206 -7.76 -6.94 -6.07
N VAL A 207 -6.60 -7.15 -6.65
CA VAL A 207 -5.57 -8.07 -6.16
C VAL A 207 -4.32 -7.25 -5.84
N ASP A 208 -3.89 -7.32 -4.59
CA ASP A 208 -2.68 -6.67 -4.11
C ASP A 208 -1.48 -7.61 -4.23
N ILE A 209 -0.45 -7.16 -4.94
CA ILE A 209 0.76 -7.93 -5.19
C ILE A 209 1.96 -7.11 -4.72
N VAL A 210 2.69 -7.61 -3.73
CA VAL A 210 3.92 -6.99 -3.23
C VAL A 210 5.02 -7.14 -4.27
N LEU A 211 5.56 -6.02 -4.73
CA LEU A 211 6.68 -6.01 -5.66
C LEU A 211 8.02 -6.14 -4.92
N PRO A 212 9.06 -6.67 -5.57
CA PRO A 212 10.42 -6.67 -5.02
C PRO A 212 10.92 -5.23 -4.87
N ARG A 213 11.86 -5.02 -3.93
CA ARG A 213 12.53 -3.72 -3.78
C ARG A 213 13.41 -3.45 -4.99
N ASP A 214 13.02 -2.46 -5.79
CA ASP A 214 13.78 -1.98 -6.94
C ASP A 214 13.62 -0.45 -7.03
N ALA A 215 14.74 0.27 -7.12
CA ALA A 215 14.74 1.73 -7.16
C ALA A 215 14.08 2.32 -8.41
N ARG A 216 13.96 1.53 -9.48
CA ARG A 216 13.32 1.93 -10.75
C ARG A 216 11.80 1.89 -10.68
N LEU A 217 11.24 1.14 -9.72
CA LEU A 217 9.79 1.07 -9.51
C LEU A 217 9.31 2.35 -8.82
N LEU A 218 8.38 3.03 -9.46
CA LEU A 218 7.79 4.26 -8.94
C LEU A 218 6.27 4.11 -8.85
N PRO A 219 5.63 4.61 -7.79
CA PRO A 219 4.19 4.73 -7.72
C PRO A 219 3.64 5.48 -8.94
N GLY A 220 2.49 5.06 -9.45
CA GLY A 220 1.89 5.59 -10.67
C GLY A 220 2.29 4.88 -11.96
N MET A 221 3.29 4.01 -11.95
CA MET A 221 3.63 3.21 -13.15
C MET A 221 2.52 2.19 -13.44
N PHE A 222 2.22 2.02 -14.73
CA PHE A 222 1.29 1.00 -15.22
C PHE A 222 2.03 -0.27 -15.61
N GLY A 223 1.30 -1.38 -15.57
CA GLY A 223 1.87 -2.66 -15.94
C GLY A 223 0.82 -3.74 -16.14
N ARG A 224 1.30 -4.98 -16.34
CA ARG A 224 0.48 -6.14 -16.64
C ARG A 224 0.87 -7.32 -15.77
N LEU A 225 -0.15 -7.96 -15.25
CA LEU A 225 -0.06 -9.22 -14.54
C LEU A 225 -0.33 -10.37 -15.51
N GLU A 226 0.52 -11.37 -15.53
CA GLU A 226 0.35 -12.59 -16.33
C GLU A 226 -0.23 -13.68 -15.41
N ILE A 227 -1.47 -14.11 -15.67
CA ILE A 227 -2.13 -15.17 -14.90
C ILE A 227 -2.22 -16.39 -15.80
N LEU A 228 -1.62 -17.50 -15.36
CA LEU A 228 -1.82 -18.80 -15.97
C LEU A 228 -3.19 -19.34 -15.51
N LEU A 229 -4.12 -19.47 -16.45
CA LEU A 229 -5.49 -19.88 -16.10
C LEU A 229 -5.66 -21.39 -16.04
N ASP A 230 -5.15 -22.13 -17.01
CA ASP A 230 -5.16 -23.60 -17.07
C ASP A 230 -4.26 -24.10 -18.21
N GLU A 231 -3.58 -25.22 -18.00
CA GLU A 231 -3.01 -26.01 -19.07
C GLU A 231 -4.10 -26.93 -19.61
N LYS A 232 -4.69 -26.56 -20.73
CA LYS A 232 -5.53 -27.50 -21.49
C LYS A 232 -4.66 -28.32 -22.43
N GLN A 233 -4.74 -29.63 -22.32
CA GLN A 233 -4.26 -30.48 -23.39
C GLN A 233 -5.15 -30.22 -24.62
N ALA A 234 -4.55 -29.65 -25.65
CA ALA A 234 -5.22 -29.38 -26.92
C ALA A 234 -4.47 -30.08 -28.03
N VAL A 235 -5.22 -30.69 -28.93
CA VAL A 235 -4.66 -31.20 -30.18
C VAL A 235 -4.21 -29.98 -30.99
N THR A 236 -2.94 -29.94 -31.39
CA THR A 236 -2.38 -28.86 -32.18
C THR A 236 -1.81 -29.38 -33.48
N VAL A 237 -1.90 -28.58 -34.55
CA VAL A 237 -1.30 -28.89 -35.83
C VAL A 237 -0.39 -27.76 -36.29
N PRO A 238 0.75 -28.07 -36.97
CA PRO A 238 1.56 -27.03 -37.58
C PRO A 238 0.74 -26.19 -38.56
N ARG A 239 0.96 -24.88 -38.60
CA ARG A 239 0.29 -23.98 -39.52
C ARG A 239 0.52 -24.38 -40.98
N ALA A 240 1.69 -24.92 -41.31
CA ALA A 240 2.05 -25.42 -42.62
C ALA A 240 1.25 -26.66 -43.07
N ALA A 241 0.64 -27.39 -42.12
CA ALA A 241 -0.23 -28.54 -42.40
C ALA A 241 -1.65 -28.12 -42.78
N LEU A 242 -2.05 -26.89 -42.49
CA LEU A 242 -3.41 -26.42 -42.75
C LEU A 242 -3.61 -26.08 -44.23
N VAL A 243 -4.63 -26.68 -44.81
CA VAL A 243 -5.10 -26.39 -46.16
C VAL A 243 -6.46 -25.73 -46.09
N ARG A 244 -6.58 -24.57 -46.75
CA ARG A 244 -7.84 -23.82 -46.78
C ARG A 244 -8.60 -24.05 -48.06
N ARG A 245 -9.83 -24.58 -47.95
CA ARG A 245 -10.73 -24.81 -49.08
C ARG A 245 -12.09 -24.20 -48.77
N GLY A 246 -12.64 -23.43 -49.68
CA GLY A 246 -13.97 -22.83 -49.50
C GLY A 246 -14.17 -22.00 -48.24
N GLY A 247 -13.08 -21.42 -47.71
CA GLY A 247 -13.12 -20.62 -46.47
C GLY A 247 -13.00 -21.43 -45.16
N LEU A 248 -12.93 -22.75 -45.24
CA LEU A 248 -12.75 -23.67 -44.11
C LEU A 248 -11.34 -24.23 -44.07
N ASP A 249 -10.85 -24.50 -42.85
CA ASP A 249 -9.54 -25.11 -42.66
C ASP A 249 -9.66 -26.63 -42.58
N GLY A 250 -8.67 -27.36 -43.08
CA GLY A 250 -8.60 -28.81 -43.04
C GLY A 250 -7.14 -29.28 -43.07
N VAL A 251 -6.92 -30.54 -42.85
CA VAL A 251 -5.61 -31.22 -42.98
C VAL A 251 -5.74 -32.50 -43.77
N PHE A 252 -4.59 -32.98 -44.25
CA PHE A 252 -4.51 -34.35 -44.78
C PHE A 252 -4.05 -35.30 -43.67
N VAL A 253 -4.88 -36.26 -43.32
CA VAL A 253 -4.58 -37.34 -42.39
C VAL A 253 -4.09 -38.54 -43.18
N LEU A 254 -3.03 -39.18 -42.77
CA LEU A 254 -2.52 -40.40 -43.35
C LEU A 254 -3.34 -41.59 -42.83
N GLN A 255 -4.11 -42.21 -43.69
CA GLN A 255 -4.92 -43.39 -43.38
C GLN A 255 -4.69 -44.46 -44.45
N ASP A 256 -4.27 -45.66 -44.03
CA ASP A 256 -3.99 -46.82 -44.93
C ASP A 256 -3.01 -46.48 -46.08
N GLY A 257 -2.02 -45.63 -45.83
CA GLY A 257 -1.01 -45.23 -46.80
C GLY A 257 -1.48 -44.17 -47.81
N VAL A 258 -2.67 -43.61 -47.66
CA VAL A 258 -3.21 -42.56 -48.52
C VAL A 258 -3.54 -41.28 -47.73
N ALA A 259 -3.41 -40.14 -48.37
CA ALA A 259 -3.80 -38.85 -47.80
C ALA A 259 -5.33 -38.69 -47.87
N ARG A 260 -5.99 -38.58 -46.75
CA ARG A 260 -7.41 -38.28 -46.65
C ARG A 260 -7.62 -36.86 -46.14
N PHE A 261 -8.32 -36.05 -46.92
CA PHE A 261 -8.63 -34.67 -46.51
C PHE A 261 -9.74 -34.68 -45.47
N ARG A 262 -9.50 -33.97 -44.34
CA ARG A 262 -10.44 -33.86 -43.23
C ARG A 262 -10.61 -32.40 -42.81
N TRP A 263 -11.87 -31.96 -42.75
CA TRP A 263 -12.21 -30.64 -42.25
C TRP A 263 -11.94 -30.52 -40.77
N LEU A 264 -11.39 -29.37 -40.37
CA LEU A 264 -11.10 -29.05 -38.99
C LEU A 264 -11.88 -27.83 -38.52
N ARG A 265 -12.20 -27.87 -37.24
CA ARG A 265 -12.55 -26.64 -36.51
C ARG A 265 -11.33 -26.19 -35.78
N THR A 266 -10.77 -25.07 -36.19
CA THR A 266 -9.57 -24.46 -35.55
C THR A 266 -9.96 -23.55 -34.44
N GLY A 267 -9.11 -23.50 -33.38
CA GLY A 267 -9.20 -22.64 -32.21
C GLY A 267 -8.16 -21.51 -32.24
N GLN A 268 -7.45 -21.34 -31.13
CA GLN A 268 -6.42 -20.29 -30.98
C GLN A 268 -5.17 -20.61 -31.80
N ARG A 269 -4.52 -19.53 -32.27
CA ARG A 269 -3.22 -19.63 -32.95
C ARG A 269 -2.12 -19.35 -31.89
N LEU A 270 -1.21 -20.31 -31.75
CA LEU A 270 -0.13 -20.29 -30.74
C LEU A 270 1.22 -20.34 -31.47
N GLY A 271 1.67 -19.20 -31.99
CA GLY A 271 2.89 -19.13 -32.79
C GLY A 271 2.76 -19.89 -34.11
N ASP A 272 3.59 -20.93 -34.30
CA ASP A 272 3.63 -21.76 -35.50
C ASP A 272 2.64 -22.94 -35.50
N VAL A 273 1.88 -23.10 -34.42
CA VAL A 273 0.85 -24.14 -34.30
C VAL A 273 -0.55 -23.55 -34.13
N VAL A 274 -1.55 -24.32 -34.52
CA VAL A 274 -2.96 -23.94 -34.40
C VAL A 274 -3.69 -25.03 -33.63
N GLU A 275 -4.47 -24.62 -32.63
CA GLU A 275 -5.34 -25.49 -31.86
C GLU A 275 -6.44 -26.07 -32.75
N VAL A 276 -6.70 -27.36 -32.58
CA VAL A 276 -7.83 -28.05 -33.26
C VAL A 276 -8.88 -28.39 -32.21
N THR A 277 -10.05 -27.80 -32.34
CA THR A 277 -11.18 -28.02 -31.43
C THR A 277 -12.09 -29.16 -31.83
N ALA A 278 -12.09 -29.55 -33.11
CA ALA A 278 -12.82 -30.71 -33.62
C ALA A 278 -12.25 -31.14 -34.97
N GLY A 279 -12.40 -32.44 -35.28
CA GLY A 279 -12.05 -33.02 -36.57
C GLY A 279 -10.74 -33.82 -36.61
N LEU A 280 -9.93 -33.76 -35.49
CA LEU A 280 -8.70 -34.54 -35.36
C LEU A 280 -8.61 -35.10 -33.93
N SER A 281 -8.15 -36.33 -33.82
CA SER A 281 -7.88 -36.99 -32.54
C SER A 281 -6.38 -37.00 -32.23
N ASP A 282 -6.03 -37.05 -30.93
CA ASP A 282 -4.64 -37.20 -30.53
C ASP A 282 -4.04 -38.50 -31.05
N GLY A 283 -2.78 -38.45 -31.54
CA GLY A 283 -2.07 -39.60 -32.08
C GLY A 283 -2.34 -39.87 -33.58
N GLU A 284 -3.23 -39.13 -34.24
CA GLU A 284 -3.42 -39.28 -35.69
C GLU A 284 -2.24 -38.67 -36.47
N THR A 285 -1.77 -39.38 -37.47
CA THR A 285 -0.65 -38.93 -38.35
C THR A 285 -1.17 -38.00 -39.43
N ILE A 286 -0.59 -36.79 -39.52
CA ILE A 286 -0.94 -35.79 -40.53
C ILE A 286 0.25 -35.44 -41.42
N LEU A 287 0.01 -34.86 -42.56
CA LEU A 287 1.04 -34.24 -43.39
C LEU A 287 1.49 -32.91 -42.72
N ALA A 288 2.75 -32.81 -42.34
CA ALA A 288 3.29 -31.64 -41.64
C ALA A 288 3.34 -30.36 -42.52
N SER A 289 3.42 -30.55 -43.82
CA SER A 289 3.30 -29.49 -44.84
C SER A 289 2.65 -30.10 -46.10
N VAL A 290 1.89 -29.28 -46.79
CA VAL A 290 1.12 -29.71 -47.96
C VAL A 290 1.53 -28.94 -49.20
N ALA A 291 2.03 -29.64 -50.21
CA ALA A 291 2.28 -29.06 -51.53
C ALA A 291 0.94 -28.96 -52.30
N ASP A 292 0.84 -28.00 -53.21
CA ASP A 292 -0.38 -27.77 -54.05
C ASP A 292 -0.84 -28.96 -54.86
N THR A 293 0.05 -29.94 -55.07
CA THR A 293 -0.21 -31.16 -55.83
C THR A 293 -0.93 -32.25 -55.03
N VAL A 294 -1.02 -32.10 -53.69
CA VAL A 294 -1.64 -33.12 -52.84
C VAL A 294 -3.17 -33.05 -52.94
N HIS A 295 -3.78 -34.19 -53.24
CA HIS A 295 -5.24 -34.32 -53.34
C HIS A 295 -5.76 -35.55 -52.55
N ASP A 296 -7.04 -35.53 -52.25
CA ASP A 296 -7.68 -36.60 -51.49
C ASP A 296 -7.55 -37.96 -52.20
N GLY A 297 -7.15 -38.98 -51.42
CA GLY A 297 -6.90 -40.32 -51.95
C GLY A 297 -5.51 -40.55 -52.56
N MET A 298 -4.62 -39.53 -52.54
CA MET A 298 -3.25 -39.68 -53.06
C MET A 298 -2.41 -40.62 -52.19
N PRO A 299 -1.74 -41.66 -52.81
CA PRO A 299 -0.83 -42.50 -52.04
C PRO A 299 0.38 -41.72 -51.57
N ILE A 300 0.69 -41.84 -50.29
CA ILE A 300 1.81 -41.15 -49.63
C ILE A 300 2.80 -42.18 -49.12
N GLN A 301 4.05 -42.04 -49.52
CA GLN A 301 5.12 -42.84 -49.00
C GLN A 301 5.84 -42.03 -47.87
N VAL A 302 5.78 -42.55 -46.65
CA VAL A 302 6.49 -41.94 -45.50
C VAL A 302 7.97 -42.24 -45.66
N VAL A 303 8.75 -41.24 -46.06
CA VAL A 303 10.20 -41.28 -46.01
C VAL A 303 10.59 -40.96 -44.58
N GLY A 304 11.16 -41.96 -43.88
CA GLY A 304 11.46 -41.83 -42.45
C GLY A 304 12.20 -40.54 -42.13
N GLY A 305 11.53 -39.63 -41.43
CA GLY A 305 12.07 -38.42 -40.88
C GLY A 305 12.17 -38.59 -39.37
N ALA A 306 13.26 -38.14 -38.83
CA ALA A 306 13.60 -38.19 -37.40
C ALA A 306 12.44 -37.76 -36.49
N ARG A 307 12.29 -38.49 -35.37
CA ARG A 307 11.40 -38.22 -34.24
C ARG A 307 11.67 -36.88 -33.60
#